data_7372e2daeb55db3a94e59e2587d404c1
#
_entry.id   7372e2daeb55db3a94e59e2587d404c1
#
_cell.length_a   1.000
_cell.length_b   1.000
_cell.length_c   1.000
_cell.angle_alpha   90.00
_cell.angle_beta   90.00
_cell.angle_gamma   90.00
#
_symmetry.space_group_name_H-M   'P 1'
#
loop_
_entity.id
_entity.type
_entity.pdbx_description
1 polymer ?
#
loop_
_entity_poly.entity_id
_entity_poly.type
_entity_poly.pdbx_seq_one_letter_code
_entity_poly.pdbx_strand_id
1 'polypeptide(L)'
;MWKFRRDAEQTPEQIAGEMKSRLESLRGRIEGLVSVEVGINCRESASSFDAVLTADFTSWEAMDAYKVHPLHVPISDYCKARRIERVDVDYEV
;
A
#
# COMPACT_ATOMS: atom_id res chain seq x y z
N MET A 1 1.92 5.91 -2.85
CA MET A 1 1.21 6.76 -1.86
C MET A 1 -0.27 6.83 -2.21
N TRP A 2 -1.11 6.87 -1.20
CA TRP A 2 -2.56 6.91 -1.39
C TRP A 2 -3.20 8.03 -0.60
N LYS A 3 -4.25 8.62 -1.19
CA LYS A 3 -5.26 9.39 -0.50
C LYS A 3 -6.54 8.58 -0.43
N PHE A 4 -7.17 8.55 0.73
CA PHE A 4 -8.39 7.80 0.95
C PHE A 4 -9.60 8.72 1.08
N ARG A 5 -10.78 8.17 0.76
CA ARG A 5 -12.03 8.92 0.92
C ARG A 5 -12.23 9.32 2.38
N ARG A 6 -12.92 10.43 2.56
CA ARG A 6 -13.28 10.95 3.88
C ARG A 6 -14.78 10.87 4.04
N ASP A 7 -15.26 9.73 4.54
CA ASP A 7 -16.68 9.53 4.79
C ASP A 7 -16.94 9.15 6.24
N ALA A 8 -18.22 8.91 6.56
CA ALA A 8 -18.64 8.66 7.93
C ALA A 8 -18.33 7.24 8.43
N GLU A 9 -18.05 6.30 7.54
CA GLU A 9 -17.84 4.90 7.91
C GLU A 9 -16.44 4.62 8.41
N GLN A 10 -15.42 5.19 7.75
CA GLN A 10 -14.02 5.00 8.12
C GLN A 10 -13.26 6.31 7.95
N THR A 11 -12.37 6.62 8.89
CA THR A 11 -11.44 7.73 8.73
C THR A 11 -10.28 7.30 7.82
N PRO A 12 -9.56 8.26 7.18
CA PRO A 12 -8.36 7.92 6.42
C PRO A 12 -7.32 7.18 7.26
N GLU A 13 -7.20 7.50 8.55
CA GLU A 13 -6.29 6.83 9.47
C GLU A 13 -6.69 5.37 9.70
N GLN A 14 -7.99 5.08 9.79
CA GLN A 14 -8.49 3.71 9.93
C GLN A 14 -8.20 2.90 8.67
N ILE A 15 -8.43 3.48 7.50
CA ILE A 15 -8.14 2.83 6.22
C ILE A 15 -6.64 2.58 6.10
N ALA A 16 -5.80 3.57 6.42
CA ALA A 16 -4.35 3.44 6.39
C ALA A 16 -3.86 2.36 7.34
N GLY A 17 -4.43 2.27 8.54
CA GLY A 17 -4.10 1.23 9.51
C GLY A 17 -4.44 -0.16 9.02
N GLU A 18 -5.57 -0.32 8.35
CA GLU A 18 -5.97 -1.60 7.74
C GLU A 18 -5.04 -1.98 6.59
N MET A 19 -4.67 -1.02 5.73
CA MET A 19 -3.71 -1.25 4.66
C MET A 19 -2.35 -1.68 5.22
N LYS A 20 -1.88 -1.01 6.26
CA LYS A 20 -0.63 -1.35 6.94
C LYS A 20 -0.65 -2.79 7.46
N SER A 21 -1.68 -3.15 8.19
CA SER A 21 -1.83 -4.49 8.76
C SER A 21 -1.83 -5.57 7.67
N ARG A 22 -2.62 -5.37 6.62
CA ARG A 22 -2.75 -6.35 5.54
C ARG A 22 -1.49 -6.48 4.70
N LEU A 23 -0.90 -5.35 4.30
CA LEU A 23 0.30 -5.38 3.44
C LEU A 23 1.53 -5.90 4.19
N GLU A 24 1.74 -5.46 5.42
CA GLU A 24 2.89 -5.93 6.20
C GLU A 24 2.77 -7.40 6.58
N SER A 25 1.56 -7.96 6.62
CA SER A 25 1.36 -9.39 6.83
C SER A 25 1.86 -10.26 5.68
N LEU A 26 2.10 -9.66 4.51
CA LEU A 26 2.62 -10.37 3.33
C LEU A 26 4.13 -10.66 3.42
N ARG A 27 4.82 -10.05 4.39
CA ARG A 27 6.26 -10.26 4.58
C ARG A 27 6.54 -11.73 4.80
N GLY A 28 7.45 -12.29 4.00
CA GLY A 28 7.82 -13.71 4.08
C GLY A 28 6.81 -14.66 3.45
N ARG A 29 5.72 -14.16 2.85
CA ARG A 29 4.65 -14.99 2.28
C ARG A 29 4.57 -14.91 0.75
N ILE A 30 5.31 -13.99 0.15
CA ILE A 30 5.35 -13.80 -1.31
C ILE A 30 6.81 -13.89 -1.74
N GLU A 31 7.11 -14.83 -2.65
CA GLU A 31 8.45 -14.99 -3.18
C GLU A 31 8.89 -13.73 -3.93
N GLY A 32 10.11 -13.30 -3.67
CA GLY A 32 10.69 -12.11 -4.29
C GLY A 32 10.35 -10.79 -3.61
N LEU A 33 9.43 -10.79 -2.66
CA LEU A 33 9.15 -9.62 -1.81
C LEU A 33 10.15 -9.62 -0.65
N VAL A 34 11.12 -8.70 -0.71
CA VAL A 34 12.21 -8.62 0.27
C VAL A 34 11.76 -7.91 1.53
N SER A 35 11.09 -6.77 1.36
CA SER A 35 10.59 -5.97 2.48
C SER A 35 9.32 -5.24 2.07
N VAL A 36 8.50 -4.95 3.05
CA VAL A 36 7.26 -4.18 2.86
C VAL A 36 6.98 -3.38 4.13
N GLU A 37 6.70 -2.10 3.96
CA GLU A 37 6.36 -1.20 5.06
C GLU A 37 5.31 -0.22 4.60
N VAL A 38 4.32 0.03 5.44
CA VAL A 38 3.33 1.09 5.21
C VAL A 38 3.52 2.16 6.27
N GLY A 39 3.82 3.38 5.83
CA GLY A 39 3.88 4.55 6.69
C GLY A 39 2.55 5.29 6.66
N ILE A 40 2.05 5.66 7.83
CA ILE A 40 0.81 6.42 7.98
C ILE A 40 1.17 7.88 8.21
N ASN A 41 0.58 8.79 7.42
CA ASN A 41 0.85 10.21 7.58
C ASN A 41 0.43 10.69 8.97
N CYS A 42 1.31 11.40 9.63
CA CYS A 42 1.04 11.95 10.97
C CYS A 42 1.16 13.47 11.03
N ARG A 43 1.35 14.12 9.88
CA ARG A 43 1.46 15.58 9.80
C ARG A 43 0.78 16.09 8.53
N GLU A 44 -0.40 16.69 8.68
CA GLU A 44 -1.18 17.20 7.57
C GLU A 44 -0.54 18.44 6.94
N SER A 45 -0.59 18.49 5.59
CA SER A 45 -0.22 19.65 4.79
C SER A 45 -1.04 19.63 3.50
N ALA A 46 -0.95 20.70 2.72
CA ALA A 46 -1.68 20.79 1.44
C ALA A 46 -1.26 19.71 0.43
N SER A 47 -0.04 19.18 0.57
CA SER A 47 0.52 18.17 -0.34
C SER A 47 0.58 16.77 0.27
N SER A 48 0.05 16.57 1.49
CA SER A 48 0.11 15.27 2.16
C SER A 48 -0.81 14.25 1.52
N PHE A 49 -0.31 13.02 1.40
CA PHE A 49 -1.10 11.82 1.18
C PHE A 49 -1.33 11.12 2.52
N ASP A 50 -2.23 10.16 2.58
CA ASP A 50 -2.62 9.53 3.84
C ASP A 50 -1.68 8.39 4.25
N ALA A 51 -1.14 7.68 3.28
CA ALA A 51 -0.23 6.56 3.54
C ALA A 51 0.75 6.37 2.39
N VAL A 52 1.90 5.78 2.71
CA VAL A 52 2.93 5.41 1.74
C VAL A 52 3.30 3.95 1.91
N LEU A 53 3.37 3.22 0.80
CA LEU A 53 3.94 1.88 0.75
C LEU A 53 5.37 1.98 0.26
N THR A 54 6.29 1.37 0.99
CA THR A 54 7.66 1.16 0.55
C THR A 54 7.91 -0.35 0.53
N ALA A 55 8.28 -0.88 -0.63
CA ALA A 55 8.52 -2.30 -0.78
C ALA A 55 9.75 -2.54 -1.66
N ASP A 56 10.49 -3.59 -1.34
CA ASP A 56 11.67 -4.01 -2.10
C ASP A 56 11.43 -5.39 -2.67
N PHE A 57 11.81 -5.57 -3.93
CA PHE A 57 11.66 -6.82 -4.66
C PHE A 57 13.02 -7.26 -5.21
N THR A 58 13.17 -8.57 -5.42
CA THR A 58 14.40 -9.14 -5.98
C THR A 58 14.58 -8.82 -7.46
N SER A 59 13.49 -8.55 -8.18
CA SER A 59 13.50 -8.28 -9.62
C SER A 59 12.21 -7.59 -10.04
N TRP A 60 12.18 -7.05 -11.26
CA TRP A 60 10.96 -6.52 -11.86
C TRP A 60 9.90 -7.61 -12.04
N GLU A 61 10.32 -8.82 -12.41
CA GLU A 61 9.44 -9.97 -12.57
C GLU A 61 8.77 -10.32 -11.23
N ALA A 62 9.51 -10.25 -10.13
CA ALA A 62 8.96 -10.49 -8.79
C ALA A 62 7.91 -9.43 -8.43
N MET A 63 8.16 -8.17 -8.78
CA MET A 63 7.20 -7.09 -8.55
C MET A 63 5.92 -7.30 -9.38
N ASP A 64 6.05 -7.70 -10.64
CA ASP A 64 4.90 -7.98 -11.50
C ASP A 64 4.08 -9.17 -10.97
N ALA A 65 4.76 -10.21 -10.51
CA ALA A 65 4.10 -11.37 -9.90
C ALA A 65 3.36 -11.01 -8.61
N TYR A 66 3.92 -10.10 -7.80
CA TYR A 66 3.29 -9.59 -6.60
C TYR A 66 1.95 -8.91 -6.90
N LYS A 67 1.89 -8.11 -7.96
CA LYS A 67 0.69 -7.34 -8.31
C LYS A 67 -0.52 -8.24 -8.59
N VAL A 68 -0.31 -9.44 -9.11
CA VAL A 68 -1.37 -10.39 -9.43
C VAL A 68 -1.45 -11.56 -8.47
N HIS A 69 -0.66 -11.53 -7.38
CA HIS A 69 -0.61 -12.62 -6.42
C HIS A 69 -1.94 -12.74 -5.66
N PRO A 70 -2.44 -13.99 -5.44
CA PRO A 70 -3.71 -14.20 -4.73
C PRO A 70 -3.79 -13.59 -3.33
N LEU A 71 -2.67 -13.43 -2.65
CA LEU A 71 -2.63 -12.78 -1.34
C LEU A 71 -2.68 -11.26 -1.44
N HIS A 72 -2.23 -10.69 -2.56
CA HIS A 72 -2.20 -9.23 -2.77
C HIS A 72 -3.52 -8.70 -3.36
N VAL A 73 -4.14 -9.43 -4.28
CA VAL A 73 -5.32 -8.95 -5.01
C VAL A 73 -6.46 -8.48 -4.08
N PRO A 74 -6.84 -9.22 -3.02
CA PRO A 74 -7.89 -8.74 -2.12
C PRO A 74 -7.52 -7.42 -1.42
N ILE A 75 -6.25 -7.22 -1.11
CA ILE A 75 -5.77 -5.98 -0.49
C ILE A 75 -5.86 -4.83 -1.49
N SER A 76 -5.47 -5.07 -2.73
CA SER A 76 -5.60 -4.11 -3.82
C SER A 76 -7.05 -3.70 -4.03
N ASP A 77 -7.98 -4.66 -4.01
CA ASP A 77 -9.41 -4.38 -4.16
C ASP A 77 -9.95 -3.55 -3.01
N TYR A 78 -9.54 -3.85 -1.78
CA TYR A 78 -9.88 -3.05 -0.60
C TYR A 78 -9.42 -1.60 -0.77
N CYS A 79 -8.19 -1.41 -1.25
CA CYS A 79 -7.61 -0.10 -1.50
C CYS A 79 -8.35 0.65 -2.60
N LYS A 80 -8.61 -0.01 -3.73
CA LYS A 80 -9.30 0.59 -4.88
C LYS A 80 -10.68 1.12 -4.53
N ALA A 81 -11.39 0.44 -3.64
CA ALA A 81 -12.73 0.85 -3.21
C ALA A 81 -12.70 2.10 -2.32
N ARG A 82 -11.54 2.47 -1.78
CA ARG A 82 -11.41 3.51 -0.75
C ARG A 82 -10.50 4.67 -1.14
N ARG A 83 -9.57 4.46 -2.07
CA ARG A 83 -8.65 5.53 -2.48
C ARG A 83 -9.32 6.48 -3.46
N ILE A 84 -8.98 7.75 -3.34
CA ILE A 84 -9.39 8.79 -4.29
C ILE A 84 -8.21 9.24 -5.15
N GLU A 85 -6.98 8.95 -4.72
CA GLU A 85 -5.77 9.32 -5.45
C GLU A 85 -4.66 8.32 -5.16
N ARG A 86 -3.84 8.03 -6.16
CA ARG A 86 -2.68 7.16 -6.04
C ARG A 86 -1.54 7.68 -6.89
N VAL A 87 -0.34 7.71 -6.31
CA VAL A 87 0.91 8.01 -7.03
C VAL A 87 1.96 6.97 -6.64
N ASP A 88 2.90 6.71 -7.54
CA ASP A 88 3.98 5.77 -7.28
C ASP A 88 5.26 6.17 -8.01
N VAL A 89 6.38 5.65 -7.50
CA VAL A 89 7.70 5.73 -8.11
C VAL A 89 8.34 4.35 -7.98
N ASP A 90 8.72 3.76 -9.10
CA ASP A 90 9.40 2.46 -9.14
C ASP A 90 10.80 2.68 -9.70
N TYR A 91 11.82 2.20 -8.98
CA TYR A 91 13.22 2.44 -9.36
C TYR A 91 14.13 1.30 -8.92
N GLU A 92 15.31 1.25 -9.53
CA GLU A 92 16.38 0.31 -9.14
C GLU A 92 17.43 1.03 -8.30
N VAL A 93 17.97 0.31 -7.34
CA VAL A 93 19.10 0.77 -6.53
C VAL A 93 20.39 0.02 -6.87
#